data_b8727deda1ab0f8402bd6fed83c47800
#
_entry.id   b8727deda1ab0f8402bd6fed83c47800
#
_cell.length_a   1.000
_cell.length_b   1.000
_cell.length_c   1.000
_cell.angle_alpha   90.00
_cell.angle_beta   90.00
_cell.angle_gamma   90.00
#
_symmetry.space_group_name_H-M   'P 1'
#
loop_
_entity.id
_entity.type
_entity.pdbx_description
1 polymer ?
#
loop_
_entity_poly.entity_id
_entity_poly.type
_entity_poly.pdbx_seq_one_letter_code
_entity_poly.pdbx_strand_id
1 'polypeptide(L)'
;MKLYSHPFSSYSQKVLIALYENDTPFDYRNLEEPAANAELAALWPLKRFPVLVDRDQTVLEATTIIEPLQIRHPGRVRLVPDGDEGVEVRMLDRVFDNYVMTPMQKIVGNQLRPEADRDAYGVLEARALLDKIYAWLDGRLAGRVWACGASFTLADCAAAPSLFYADWAHEIPAAHTNLRAYRARLLARPSVRRAVDEARRYRSYFPLGAPNRD
;
A
#
# COMPACT_ATOMS: atom_id res chain seq x y z
N MET A 1 -20.76 2.90 -4.96
CA MET A 1 -19.48 2.92 -5.70
C MET A 1 -18.94 1.52 -5.88
N LYS A 2 -18.12 1.28 -6.93
CA LYS A 2 -17.50 -0.02 -7.22
C LYS A 2 -15.99 0.13 -7.13
N LEU A 3 -15.31 -0.81 -6.45
CA LEU A 3 -13.84 -0.84 -6.39
C LEU A 3 -13.33 -2.10 -7.09
N TYR A 4 -12.64 -1.93 -8.20
CA TYR A 4 -11.94 -2.99 -8.92
C TYR A 4 -10.56 -3.17 -8.30
N SER A 5 -10.34 -4.28 -7.61
CA SER A 5 -9.10 -4.49 -6.87
C SER A 5 -8.85 -5.98 -6.61
N HIS A 6 -7.62 -6.27 -6.17
CA HIS A 6 -7.23 -7.61 -5.73
C HIS A 6 -6.69 -7.53 -4.29
N PRO A 7 -7.13 -8.39 -3.35
CA PRO A 7 -6.75 -8.28 -1.92
C PRO A 7 -5.24 -8.36 -1.68
N PHE A 8 -4.51 -9.07 -2.53
CA PHE A 8 -3.05 -9.24 -2.41
C PHE A 8 -2.23 -8.09 -3.02
N SER A 9 -2.89 -7.13 -3.68
CA SER A 9 -2.20 -5.97 -4.24
C SER A 9 -1.96 -4.91 -3.18
N SER A 10 -0.72 -4.48 -3.04
CA SER A 10 -0.31 -3.43 -2.12
C SER A 10 -1.06 -2.11 -2.33
N TYR A 11 -1.21 -1.67 -3.58
CA TYR A 11 -1.97 -0.45 -3.89
C TYR A 11 -3.48 -0.62 -3.68
N SER A 12 -4.02 -1.83 -3.87
CA SER A 12 -5.41 -2.12 -3.49
C SER A 12 -5.59 -2.06 -1.99
N GLN A 13 -4.67 -2.64 -1.21
CA GLN A 13 -4.72 -2.60 0.25
C GLN A 13 -4.70 -1.17 0.78
N LYS A 14 -3.92 -0.27 0.19
CA LYS A 14 -3.92 1.16 0.54
C LYS A 14 -5.33 1.77 0.49
N VAL A 15 -6.09 1.49 -0.57
CA VAL A 15 -7.47 1.99 -0.72
C VAL A 15 -8.43 1.22 0.19
N LEU A 16 -8.29 -0.10 0.31
CA LEU A 16 -9.13 -0.92 1.20
C LEU A 16 -9.00 -0.48 2.66
N ILE A 17 -7.77 -0.19 3.12
CA ILE A 17 -7.51 0.32 4.47
C ILE A 17 -8.25 1.66 4.69
N ALA A 18 -8.19 2.58 3.73
CA ALA A 18 -8.89 3.85 3.82
C ALA A 18 -10.42 3.68 3.91
N LEU A 19 -10.98 2.75 3.13
CA LEU A 19 -12.41 2.43 3.15
C LEU A 19 -12.82 1.76 4.46
N TYR A 20 -12.03 0.82 4.97
CA TYR A 20 -12.27 0.12 6.24
C TYR A 20 -12.11 1.05 7.44
N GLU A 21 -11.17 2.00 7.38
CA GLU A 21 -10.95 2.98 8.44
C GLU A 21 -12.17 3.87 8.70
N ASN A 22 -12.92 4.14 7.67
CA ASN A 22 -14.11 4.99 7.70
C ASN A 22 -15.43 4.22 7.53
N ASP A 23 -15.41 2.89 7.61
CA ASP A 23 -16.58 2.03 7.41
C ASP A 23 -17.37 2.40 6.13
N THR A 24 -16.66 2.85 5.08
CA THR A 24 -17.27 3.32 3.83
C THR A 24 -17.77 2.13 3.00
N PRO A 25 -19.05 2.03 2.68
CA PRO A 25 -19.60 0.91 1.93
C PRO A 25 -19.22 0.98 0.44
N PHE A 26 -18.84 -0.16 -0.13
CA PHE A 26 -18.53 -0.29 -1.56
C PHE A 26 -18.86 -1.69 -2.08
N ASP A 27 -19.07 -1.79 -3.38
CA ASP A 27 -19.19 -3.05 -4.11
C ASP A 27 -17.77 -3.48 -4.52
N TYR A 28 -17.32 -4.58 -3.93
CA TYR A 28 -15.99 -5.13 -4.16
C TYR A 28 -15.97 -5.97 -5.45
N ARG A 29 -15.34 -5.44 -6.50
CA ARG A 29 -15.16 -6.14 -7.78
C ARG A 29 -13.80 -6.84 -7.76
N ASN A 30 -13.77 -8.08 -7.21
CA ASN A 30 -12.55 -8.87 -7.08
C ASN A 30 -12.04 -9.31 -8.47
N LEU A 31 -10.80 -8.98 -8.79
CA LEU A 31 -10.18 -9.25 -10.09
C LEU A 31 -9.83 -10.73 -10.34
N GLU A 32 -10.01 -11.60 -9.35
CA GLU A 32 -10.04 -13.06 -9.57
C GLU A 32 -11.30 -13.48 -10.37
N GLU A 33 -12.36 -12.65 -10.37
CA GLU A 33 -13.58 -12.90 -11.12
C GLU A 33 -13.40 -12.44 -12.57
N PRO A 34 -13.62 -13.33 -13.58
CA PRO A 34 -13.47 -12.97 -14.99
C PRO A 34 -14.31 -11.76 -15.43
N ALA A 35 -15.52 -11.62 -14.87
CA ALA A 35 -16.40 -10.48 -15.18
C ALA A 35 -15.80 -9.15 -14.69
N ALA A 36 -15.29 -9.10 -13.45
CA ALA A 36 -14.63 -7.90 -12.90
C ALA A 36 -13.35 -7.54 -13.67
N ASN A 37 -12.59 -8.55 -14.11
CA ASN A 37 -11.38 -8.34 -14.92
C ASN A 37 -11.71 -7.78 -16.30
N ALA A 38 -12.79 -8.26 -16.95
CA ALA A 38 -13.27 -7.72 -18.23
C ALA A 38 -13.79 -6.28 -18.09
N GLU A 39 -14.55 -5.98 -17.02
CA GLU A 39 -14.98 -4.62 -16.70
C GLU A 39 -13.80 -3.67 -16.50
N LEU A 40 -12.78 -4.08 -15.73
CA LEU A 40 -11.55 -3.29 -15.54
C LEU A 40 -10.87 -3.00 -16.88
N ALA A 41 -10.73 -3.99 -17.75
CA ALA A 41 -10.09 -3.83 -19.05
C ALA A 41 -10.80 -2.80 -19.94
N ALA A 42 -12.13 -2.73 -19.85
CA ALA A 42 -12.93 -1.73 -20.57
C ALA A 42 -12.80 -0.32 -19.97
N LEU A 43 -12.65 -0.20 -18.64
CA LEU A 43 -12.47 1.08 -17.95
C LEU A 43 -11.06 1.64 -18.10
N TRP A 44 -10.03 0.77 -18.06
CA TRP A 44 -8.64 1.17 -18.03
C TRP A 44 -7.77 0.22 -18.87
N PRO A 45 -7.33 0.62 -20.07
CA PRO A 45 -6.57 -0.26 -20.98
C PRO A 45 -5.27 -0.82 -20.41
N LEU A 46 -4.62 -0.11 -19.47
CA LEU A 46 -3.40 -0.60 -18.81
C LEU A 46 -3.67 -1.68 -17.76
N LYS A 47 -4.93 -1.93 -17.43
CA LYS A 47 -5.37 -2.92 -16.41
C LYS A 47 -4.66 -2.77 -15.06
N ARG A 48 -4.16 -1.57 -14.75
CA ARG A 48 -3.62 -1.26 -13.44
C ARG A 48 -4.77 -1.08 -12.45
N PHE A 49 -4.58 -1.53 -11.24
CA PHE A 49 -5.58 -1.44 -10.17
C PHE A 49 -4.92 -1.01 -8.84
N PRO A 50 -5.68 -0.43 -7.90
CA PRO A 50 -7.15 -0.33 -7.86
C PRO A 50 -7.71 0.74 -8.82
N VAL A 51 -8.99 0.56 -9.21
CA VAL A 51 -9.80 1.54 -9.93
C VAL A 51 -11.12 1.71 -9.19
N LEU A 52 -11.52 2.94 -8.91
CA LEU A 52 -12.80 3.27 -8.29
C LEU A 52 -13.74 3.83 -9.35
N VAL A 53 -14.97 3.30 -9.38
CA VAL A 53 -16.10 3.92 -10.09
C VAL A 53 -17.08 4.43 -9.04
N ASP A 54 -17.18 5.76 -8.93
CA ASP A 54 -18.11 6.41 -8.01
C ASP A 54 -19.02 7.36 -8.79
N ARG A 55 -20.32 7.14 -8.73
CA ARG A 55 -21.30 7.80 -9.62
C ARG A 55 -20.89 7.53 -11.08
N ASP A 56 -20.71 8.58 -11.87
CA ASP A 56 -20.31 8.50 -13.28
C ASP A 56 -18.80 8.75 -13.51
N GLN A 57 -18.02 8.72 -12.44
CA GLN A 57 -16.58 9.01 -12.51
C GLN A 57 -15.75 7.76 -12.28
N THR A 58 -14.82 7.50 -13.19
CA THR A 58 -13.74 6.53 -13.02
C THR A 58 -12.52 7.25 -12.44
N VAL A 59 -12.05 6.81 -11.27
CA VAL A 59 -10.89 7.36 -10.59
C VAL A 59 -9.79 6.33 -10.55
N LEU A 60 -8.62 6.72 -11.02
CA LEU A 60 -7.40 5.93 -11.09
C LEU A 60 -6.44 6.37 -9.99
N GLU A 61 -5.39 5.56 -9.73
CA GLU A 61 -4.34 5.83 -8.75
C GLU A 61 -4.83 5.83 -7.29
N ALA A 62 -4.22 5.00 -6.45
CA ALA A 62 -4.66 4.76 -5.08
C ALA A 62 -4.80 6.04 -4.25
N THR A 63 -3.82 6.95 -4.33
CA THR A 63 -3.88 8.26 -3.65
C THR A 63 -5.05 9.10 -4.14
N THR A 64 -5.20 9.19 -5.46
CA THR A 64 -6.26 9.98 -6.11
C THR A 64 -7.66 9.39 -5.83
N ILE A 65 -7.75 8.08 -5.53
CA ILE A 65 -8.99 7.45 -5.08
C ILE A 65 -9.35 7.89 -3.65
N ILE A 66 -8.38 7.95 -2.75
CA ILE A 66 -8.62 8.26 -1.32
C ILE A 66 -9.02 9.72 -1.11
N GLU A 67 -8.46 10.67 -1.85
CA GLU A 67 -8.80 12.09 -1.69
C GLU A 67 -10.28 12.41 -1.95
N PRO A 68 -10.90 12.03 -3.09
CA PRO A 68 -12.33 12.24 -3.30
C PRO A 68 -13.22 11.41 -2.37
N LEU A 69 -12.78 10.26 -1.87
CA LEU A 69 -13.53 9.52 -0.86
C LEU A 69 -13.75 10.38 0.39
N GLN A 70 -12.71 11.09 0.86
CA GLN A 70 -12.84 11.98 2.01
C GLN A 70 -13.84 13.13 1.78
N ILE A 71 -13.94 13.63 0.54
CA ILE A 71 -14.84 14.74 0.18
C ILE A 71 -16.29 14.26 0.03
N ARG A 72 -16.49 13.11 -0.63
CA ARG A 72 -17.81 12.63 -1.04
C ARG A 72 -18.44 11.66 -0.05
N HIS A 73 -17.59 10.94 0.69
CA HIS A 73 -17.95 9.91 1.65
C HIS A 73 -17.17 10.14 2.96
N PRO A 74 -17.34 11.33 3.60
CA PRO A 74 -16.57 11.65 4.81
C PRO A 74 -16.89 10.65 5.93
N GLY A 75 -15.83 10.14 6.56
CA GLY A 75 -15.92 9.26 7.70
C GLY A 75 -15.38 9.92 8.98
N ARG A 76 -15.20 9.12 10.02
CA ARG A 76 -14.70 9.58 11.32
C ARG A 76 -13.21 9.96 11.31
N VAL A 77 -12.43 9.38 10.39
CA VAL A 77 -11.00 9.63 10.25
C VAL A 77 -10.75 10.51 9.05
N ARG A 78 -10.15 11.68 9.30
CA ARG A 78 -9.72 12.58 8.24
C ARG A 78 -8.36 12.15 7.73
N LEU A 79 -8.33 11.47 6.59
CA LEU A 79 -7.12 10.89 6.04
C LEU A 79 -6.15 11.91 5.43
N VAL A 80 -6.66 13.02 4.91
CA VAL A 80 -5.86 14.12 4.36
C VAL A 80 -6.29 15.42 5.05
N PRO A 81 -5.52 15.91 6.03
CA PRO A 81 -5.76 17.21 6.67
C PRO A 81 -5.60 18.37 5.68
N ASP A 82 -6.11 19.55 6.06
CA ASP A 82 -5.86 20.78 5.31
C ASP A 82 -4.49 21.38 5.65
N GLY A 83 -4.08 22.38 4.88
CA GLY A 83 -2.87 23.16 5.14
C GLY A 83 -1.59 22.33 5.10
N ASP A 84 -0.61 22.76 5.90
CA ASP A 84 0.74 22.20 5.93
C ASP A 84 0.77 20.73 6.39
N GLU A 85 -0.12 20.33 7.28
CA GLU A 85 -0.26 18.93 7.66
C GLU A 85 -0.64 18.06 6.46
N GLY A 86 -1.54 18.53 5.60
CA GLY A 86 -1.91 17.82 4.37
C GLY A 86 -0.75 17.71 3.37
N VAL A 87 0.14 18.72 3.34
CA VAL A 87 1.36 18.66 2.53
C VAL A 87 2.30 17.57 3.05
N GLU A 88 2.53 17.50 4.38
CA GLU A 88 3.36 16.45 4.99
C GLU A 88 2.78 15.05 4.72
N VAL A 89 1.46 14.89 4.85
CA VAL A 89 0.76 13.63 4.59
C VAL A 89 0.97 13.19 3.14
N ARG A 90 0.76 14.08 2.16
CA ARG A 90 0.97 13.76 0.74
C ARG A 90 2.43 13.48 0.41
N MET A 91 3.36 14.20 1.04
CA MET A 91 4.80 13.94 0.89
C MET A 91 5.16 12.53 1.36
N LEU A 92 4.73 12.13 2.57
CA LEU A 92 5.03 10.80 3.10
C LEU A 92 4.30 9.69 2.33
N ASP A 93 3.09 9.93 1.86
CA ASP A 93 2.40 9.03 0.93
C ASP A 93 3.27 8.75 -0.31
N ARG A 94 3.85 9.78 -0.93
CA ARG A 94 4.77 9.60 -2.07
C ARG A 94 6.09 8.93 -1.67
N VAL A 95 6.58 9.19 -0.47
CA VAL A 95 7.79 8.52 0.06
C VAL A 95 7.55 7.02 0.14
N PHE A 96 6.44 6.58 0.73
CA PHE A 96 6.12 5.16 0.84
C PHE A 96 5.88 4.51 -0.54
N ASP A 97 5.15 5.16 -1.44
CA ASP A 97 4.90 4.63 -2.78
C ASP A 97 6.19 4.56 -3.62
N ASN A 98 6.99 5.62 -3.63
CA ASN A 98 8.11 5.74 -4.57
C ASN A 98 9.42 5.12 -4.04
N TYR A 99 9.66 5.18 -2.73
CA TYR A 99 10.95 4.79 -2.17
C TYR A 99 10.91 3.51 -1.31
N VAL A 100 9.70 3.02 -0.98
CA VAL A 100 9.52 1.71 -0.33
C VAL A 100 8.84 0.73 -1.28
N MET A 101 7.67 1.08 -1.83
CA MET A 101 6.89 0.20 -2.69
C MET A 101 7.58 -0.06 -4.04
N THR A 102 8.05 0.98 -4.72
CA THR A 102 8.68 0.84 -6.04
C THR A 102 9.93 -0.07 -6.02
N PRO A 103 10.92 0.11 -5.11
CA PRO A 103 12.05 -0.82 -5.06
C PRO A 103 11.64 -2.23 -4.64
N MET A 104 10.68 -2.39 -3.73
CA MET A 104 10.12 -3.71 -3.41
C MET A 104 9.52 -4.38 -4.65
N GLN A 105 8.71 -3.66 -5.44
CA GLN A 105 8.14 -4.17 -6.69
C GLN A 105 9.20 -4.51 -7.74
N LYS A 106 10.32 -3.76 -7.80
CA LYS A 106 11.46 -4.10 -8.67
C LYS A 106 12.05 -5.46 -8.30
N ILE A 107 12.22 -5.75 -7.01
CA ILE A 107 12.71 -7.05 -6.53
C ILE A 107 11.72 -8.18 -6.88
N VAL A 108 10.45 -8.00 -6.56
CA VAL A 108 9.38 -8.98 -6.83
C VAL A 108 9.19 -9.20 -8.33
N GLY A 109 9.11 -8.13 -9.11
CA GLY A 109 8.95 -8.20 -10.56
C GLY A 109 10.11 -8.88 -11.26
N ASN A 110 11.34 -8.73 -10.73
CA ASN A 110 12.51 -9.42 -11.26
C ASN A 110 12.39 -10.94 -11.09
N GLN A 111 11.82 -11.41 -9.97
CA GLN A 111 11.61 -12.85 -9.75
C GLN A 111 10.59 -13.47 -10.71
N LEU A 112 9.65 -12.67 -11.22
CA LEU A 112 8.64 -13.11 -12.19
C LEU A 112 9.18 -13.19 -13.63
N ARG A 113 10.38 -12.67 -13.90
CA ARG A 113 11.03 -12.77 -15.22
C ARG A 113 11.59 -14.18 -15.45
N PRO A 114 11.70 -14.62 -16.72
CA PRO A 114 12.54 -15.75 -17.07
C PRO A 114 13.95 -15.55 -16.49
N GLU A 115 14.59 -16.65 -16.08
CA GLU A 115 15.89 -16.58 -15.39
C GLU A 115 16.97 -15.82 -16.20
N ALA A 116 16.98 -16.04 -17.53
CA ALA A 116 17.93 -15.37 -18.45
C ALA A 116 17.71 -13.85 -18.55
N ASP A 117 16.51 -13.35 -18.22
CA ASP A 117 16.15 -11.94 -18.32
C ASP A 117 16.20 -11.21 -16.97
N ARG A 118 16.67 -11.89 -15.93
CA ARG A 118 16.75 -11.30 -14.58
C ARG A 118 17.87 -10.27 -14.48
N ASP A 119 17.51 -9.12 -13.89
CA ASP A 119 18.40 -7.99 -13.61
C ASP A 119 18.91 -8.06 -12.16
N ALA A 120 19.98 -8.84 -11.94
CA ALA A 120 20.61 -8.96 -10.63
C ALA A 120 21.15 -7.62 -10.11
N TYR A 121 21.69 -6.77 -10.99
CA TYR A 121 22.21 -5.46 -10.62
C TYR A 121 21.08 -4.54 -10.13
N GLY A 122 19.99 -4.48 -10.85
CA GLY A 122 18.84 -3.69 -10.44
C GLY A 122 18.18 -4.15 -9.15
N VAL A 123 18.28 -5.45 -8.82
CA VAL A 123 17.86 -5.96 -7.50
C VAL A 123 18.78 -5.45 -6.39
N LEU A 124 20.10 -5.43 -6.60
CA LEU A 124 21.06 -4.87 -5.64
C LEU A 124 20.81 -3.39 -5.39
N GLU A 125 20.58 -2.60 -6.44
CA GLU A 125 20.21 -1.18 -6.32
C GLU A 125 18.92 -0.98 -5.51
N ALA A 126 17.89 -1.81 -5.79
CA ALA A 126 16.62 -1.73 -5.07
C ALA A 126 16.76 -2.05 -3.58
N ARG A 127 17.58 -3.06 -3.23
CA ARG A 127 17.89 -3.38 -1.83
C ARG A 127 18.65 -2.24 -1.15
N ALA A 128 19.68 -1.69 -1.80
CA ALA A 128 20.45 -0.57 -1.27
C ALA A 128 19.58 0.69 -1.07
N LEU A 129 18.58 0.90 -1.91
CA LEU A 129 17.60 1.99 -1.73
C LEU A 129 16.70 1.72 -0.53
N LEU A 130 16.23 0.47 -0.34
CA LEU A 130 15.44 0.08 0.83
C LEU A 130 16.23 0.29 2.13
N ASP A 131 17.50 -0.10 2.19
CA ASP A 131 18.34 0.13 3.36
C ASP A 131 18.43 1.62 3.73
N LYS A 132 18.61 2.49 2.74
CA LYS A 132 18.68 3.95 2.96
C LYS A 132 17.37 4.52 3.46
N ILE A 133 16.25 4.12 2.83
CA ILE A 133 14.94 4.66 3.22
C ILE A 133 14.49 4.12 4.57
N TYR A 134 14.82 2.87 4.92
CA TYR A 134 14.53 2.32 6.24
C TYR A 134 15.25 3.11 7.35
N ALA A 135 16.53 3.45 7.15
CA ALA A 135 17.27 4.26 8.10
C ALA A 135 16.67 5.66 8.27
N TRP A 136 16.29 6.30 7.17
CA TRP A 136 15.64 7.62 7.20
C TRP A 136 14.27 7.58 7.89
N LEU A 137 13.45 6.57 7.57
CA LEU A 137 12.14 6.37 8.19
C LEU A 137 12.26 6.06 9.68
N ASP A 138 13.24 5.26 10.10
CA ASP A 138 13.47 4.95 11.50
C ASP A 138 13.72 6.23 12.32
N GLY A 139 14.62 7.09 11.83
CA GLY A 139 14.88 8.39 12.48
C GLY A 139 13.66 9.31 12.50
N ARG A 140 12.91 9.36 11.39
CA ARG A 140 11.73 10.22 11.28
C ARG A 140 10.57 9.78 12.17
N LEU A 141 10.43 8.49 12.42
CA LEU A 141 9.37 7.90 13.24
C LEU A 141 9.66 7.91 14.74
N ALA A 142 10.86 8.36 15.15
CA ALA A 142 11.20 8.47 16.55
C ALA A 142 10.23 9.40 17.29
N GLY A 143 9.61 8.87 18.35
CA GLY A 143 8.63 9.60 19.17
C GLY A 143 7.26 9.84 18.50
N ARG A 144 7.02 9.31 17.29
CA ARG A 144 5.73 9.44 16.58
C ARG A 144 4.85 8.21 16.76
N VAL A 145 3.55 8.44 16.89
CA VAL A 145 2.56 7.35 16.91
C VAL A 145 2.25 6.90 15.47
N TRP A 146 1.97 7.84 14.58
CA TRP A 146 1.71 7.62 13.15
C TRP A 146 2.70 8.38 12.28
N ALA A 147 2.70 8.13 10.99
CA ALA A 147 3.68 8.72 10.07
C ALA A 147 3.78 10.24 10.17
N CYS A 148 2.64 10.93 10.33
CA CYS A 148 2.54 12.38 10.43
C CYS A 148 2.17 12.89 11.84
N GLY A 149 2.43 12.11 12.90
CA GLY A 149 2.19 12.56 14.29
C GLY A 149 1.19 11.69 15.05
N ALA A 150 0.11 12.30 15.58
CA ALA A 150 -0.83 11.63 16.47
C ALA A 150 -2.00 10.94 15.76
N SER A 151 -2.32 11.36 14.52
CA SER A 151 -3.49 10.89 13.77
C SER A 151 -3.11 9.94 12.64
N PHE A 152 -3.92 8.89 12.44
CA PHE A 152 -3.81 8.01 11.28
C PHE A 152 -4.27 8.74 10.01
N THR A 153 -3.48 8.66 8.94
CA THR A 153 -3.68 9.44 7.72
C THR A 153 -3.47 8.60 6.46
N LEU A 154 -3.62 9.23 5.28
CA LEU A 154 -3.27 8.66 3.98
C LEU A 154 -1.82 8.12 3.95
N ALA A 155 -0.88 8.80 4.64
CA ALA A 155 0.50 8.33 4.73
C ALA A 155 0.60 6.95 5.40
N ASP A 156 -0.22 6.67 6.41
CA ASP A 156 -0.27 5.39 7.09
C ASP A 156 -0.98 4.31 6.24
N CYS A 157 -2.00 4.72 5.45
CA CYS A 157 -2.62 3.83 4.47
C CYS A 157 -1.60 3.36 3.41
N ALA A 158 -0.68 4.23 3.00
CA ALA A 158 0.41 3.89 2.09
C ALA A 158 1.52 3.08 2.78
N ALA A 159 1.89 3.45 4.01
CA ALA A 159 2.92 2.80 4.79
C ALA A 159 2.60 1.33 5.09
N ALA A 160 1.36 1.01 5.43
CA ALA A 160 0.96 -0.31 5.86
C ALA A 160 1.29 -1.40 4.82
N PRO A 161 0.77 -1.38 3.59
CA PRO A 161 1.10 -2.40 2.60
C PRO A 161 2.54 -2.28 2.08
N SER A 162 3.11 -1.07 1.99
CA SER A 162 4.47 -0.91 1.50
C SER A 162 5.49 -1.54 2.44
N LEU A 163 5.40 -1.30 3.75
CA LEU A 163 6.29 -1.89 4.75
C LEU A 163 6.01 -3.39 4.94
N PHE A 164 4.75 -3.82 4.79
CA PHE A 164 4.39 -5.23 4.88
C PHE A 164 5.12 -6.06 3.82
N TYR A 165 4.98 -5.69 2.55
CA TYR A 165 5.60 -6.42 1.44
C TYR A 165 7.09 -6.13 1.28
N ALA A 166 7.55 -4.93 1.62
CA ALA A 166 8.98 -4.64 1.58
C ALA A 166 9.75 -5.47 2.59
N ASP A 167 9.23 -5.65 3.81
CA ASP A 167 9.83 -6.52 4.83
C ASP A 167 9.88 -8.00 4.38
N TRP A 168 8.94 -8.44 3.54
CA TRP A 168 8.98 -9.78 2.95
C TRP A 168 10.06 -9.92 1.86
N ALA A 169 10.27 -8.89 1.04
CA ALA A 169 11.24 -8.89 -0.06
C ALA A 169 12.67 -8.57 0.41
N HIS A 170 12.78 -7.73 1.44
CA HIS A 170 14.03 -7.26 2.04
C HIS A 170 13.78 -6.89 3.50
N GLU A 171 14.15 -7.77 4.41
CA GLU A 171 13.82 -7.65 5.83
C GLU A 171 14.30 -6.33 6.44
N ILE A 172 13.42 -5.68 7.22
CA ILE A 172 13.77 -4.48 7.97
C ILE A 172 14.76 -4.85 9.09
N PRO A 173 15.99 -4.34 9.06
CA PRO A 173 17.02 -4.67 10.07
C PRO A 173 16.54 -4.43 11.51
N ALA A 174 16.96 -5.30 12.43
CA ALA A 174 16.58 -5.21 13.85
C ALA A 174 17.01 -3.88 14.51
N ALA A 175 18.06 -3.23 13.97
CA ALA A 175 18.53 -1.94 14.45
C ALA A 175 17.54 -0.79 14.24
N HIS A 176 16.61 -0.92 13.26
CA HIS A 176 15.57 0.09 12.99
C HIS A 176 14.37 -0.11 13.92
N THR A 177 14.55 0.17 15.19
CA THR A 177 13.58 -0.13 16.25
C THR A 177 12.30 0.69 16.15
N ASN A 178 12.38 1.97 15.75
CA ASN A 178 11.21 2.84 15.57
C ASN A 178 10.37 2.39 14.37
N LEU A 179 11.02 2.07 13.25
CA LEU A 179 10.35 1.60 12.04
C LEU A 179 9.66 0.26 12.28
N ARG A 180 10.31 -0.68 12.96
CA ARG A 180 9.73 -1.98 13.33
C ARG A 180 8.54 -1.82 14.27
N ALA A 181 8.65 -0.95 15.29
CA ALA A 181 7.56 -0.65 16.21
C ALA A 181 6.37 0.01 15.48
N TYR A 182 6.64 0.91 14.53
CA TYR A 182 5.62 1.52 13.70
C TYR A 182 4.92 0.48 12.79
N ARG A 183 5.68 -0.38 12.11
CA ARG A 183 5.12 -1.50 11.32
C ARG A 183 4.21 -2.39 12.18
N ALA A 184 4.66 -2.78 13.37
CA ALA A 184 3.86 -3.59 14.28
C ALA A 184 2.55 -2.89 14.68
N ARG A 185 2.60 -1.57 14.91
CA ARG A 185 1.42 -0.77 15.24
C ARG A 185 0.45 -0.68 14.06
N LEU A 186 0.95 -0.54 12.83
CA LEU A 186 0.12 -0.59 11.62
C LEU A 186 -0.60 -1.93 11.52
N LEU A 187 0.09 -3.05 11.67
CA LEU A 187 -0.48 -4.39 11.60
C LEU A 187 -1.50 -4.69 12.72
N ALA A 188 -1.34 -4.04 13.88
CA ALA A 188 -2.30 -4.15 14.98
C ALA A 188 -3.60 -3.36 14.74
N ARG A 189 -3.60 -2.39 13.80
CA ARG A 189 -4.79 -1.57 13.51
C ARG A 189 -5.88 -2.40 12.81
N PRO A 190 -7.16 -2.32 13.26
CA PRO A 190 -8.22 -3.19 12.74
C PRO A 190 -8.40 -3.13 11.22
N SER A 191 -8.35 -1.93 10.61
CA SER A 191 -8.48 -1.72 9.17
C SER A 191 -7.34 -2.38 8.38
N VAL A 192 -6.10 -2.28 8.87
CA VAL A 192 -4.91 -2.90 8.29
C VAL A 192 -4.95 -4.41 8.46
N ARG A 193 -5.25 -4.88 9.68
CA ARG A 193 -5.39 -6.33 9.96
C ARG A 193 -6.41 -6.98 9.04
N ARG A 194 -7.57 -6.34 8.85
CA ARG A 194 -8.59 -6.84 7.94
C ARG A 194 -8.06 -6.99 6.52
N ALA A 195 -7.37 -5.98 5.99
CA ALA A 195 -6.79 -6.04 4.64
C ALA A 195 -5.74 -7.16 4.50
N VAL A 196 -4.90 -7.36 5.54
CA VAL A 196 -3.93 -8.47 5.58
C VAL A 196 -4.61 -9.82 5.65
N ASP A 197 -5.64 -9.98 6.51
CA ASP A 197 -6.36 -11.24 6.68
C ASP A 197 -7.11 -11.66 5.40
N GLU A 198 -7.75 -10.73 4.71
CA GLU A 198 -8.41 -10.97 3.41
C GLU A 198 -7.38 -11.39 2.33
N ALA A 199 -6.13 -10.96 2.43
CA ALA A 199 -5.05 -11.30 1.52
C ALA A 199 -4.37 -12.64 1.82
N ARG A 200 -4.54 -13.23 3.02
CA ARG A 200 -3.81 -14.43 3.47
C ARG A 200 -3.93 -15.62 2.53
N ARG A 201 -5.09 -15.85 1.96
CA ARG A 201 -5.33 -16.96 1.02
C ARG A 201 -4.48 -16.87 -0.25
N TYR A 202 -3.93 -15.70 -0.56
CA TYR A 202 -3.13 -15.43 -1.75
C TYR A 202 -1.61 -15.38 -1.47
N ARG A 203 -1.16 -15.79 -0.28
CA ARG A 203 0.28 -15.74 0.09
C ARG A 203 1.16 -16.54 -0.88
N SER A 204 0.63 -17.61 -1.48
CA SER A 204 1.34 -18.39 -2.51
C SER A 204 1.67 -17.61 -3.78
N TYR A 205 1.01 -16.45 -4.00
CA TYR A 205 1.30 -15.57 -5.14
C TYR A 205 2.57 -14.74 -4.93
N PHE A 206 3.15 -14.72 -3.72
CA PHE A 206 4.39 -14.00 -3.49
C PHE A 206 5.58 -14.81 -4.02
N PRO A 207 6.24 -14.37 -5.12
CA PRO A 207 7.16 -15.22 -5.87
C PRO A 207 8.49 -15.50 -5.16
N LEU A 208 8.80 -14.77 -4.09
CA LEU A 208 9.97 -14.99 -3.24
C LEU A 208 9.70 -15.95 -2.07
N GLY A 209 8.46 -16.47 -1.96
CA GLY A 209 8.00 -17.20 -0.79
C GLY A 209 7.61 -16.27 0.35
N ALA A 210 6.31 -16.29 0.73
CA ALA A 210 5.81 -15.45 1.82
C ALA A 210 6.36 -15.94 3.16
N PRO A 211 7.13 -15.11 3.90
CA PRO A 211 7.64 -15.50 5.21
C PRO A 211 6.51 -15.56 6.25
N ASN A 212 6.72 -16.33 7.33
CA ASN A 212 5.76 -16.40 8.43
C ASN A 212 6.04 -15.29 9.46
N ARG A 213 5.90 -14.04 9.00
CA ARG A 213 6.05 -12.84 9.84
C ARG A 213 5.12 -11.73 9.33
N ASP A 214 4.01 -11.60 9.99
CA ASP A 214 3.05 -10.51 9.77
C ASP A 214 3.28 -9.42 10.79
#